data_771d6bf021372d5a58cef5e19957e72f
#
_entry.id   771d6bf021372d5a58cef5e19957e72f
#
_cell.length_a   1.000
_cell.length_b   1.000
_cell.length_c   1.000
_cell.angle_alpha   90.00
_cell.angle_beta   90.00
_cell.angle_gamma   90.00
#
_symmetry.space_group_name_H-M   'P 1'
#
loop_
_entity.id
_entity.type
_entity.pdbx_description
1 polymer ?
#
loop_
_entity_poly.entity_id
_entity_poly.type
_entity_poly.pdbx_seq_one_letter_code
_entity_poly.pdbx_strand_id
1 'polypeptide(L)'
;MAIRKYKPTTPGRRASSVSEFDEITRSTPEKSLLRPLSKTGGRNNYGRITTRHIGGGHKRRYRLIDFRRNDKDGIPAKVAHIEYDPNRTANIALLHYVDGEKRYIIAPKGLKQGTIVESGPNADIKVGNNLPLRNIPTGSIIHAVEL
;
A
#
# COMPACT_ATOMS: atom_id res chain seq x y z
N MET A 1 -0.68 13.66 -8.05
CA MET A 1 -0.06 12.57 -8.88
C MET A 1 0.22 13.18 -10.24
N ALA A 2 1.50 13.27 -10.62
CA ALA A 2 1.88 13.78 -11.95
C ALA A 2 1.61 12.71 -13.01
N ILE A 3 1.13 13.15 -14.16
CA ILE A 3 0.75 12.29 -15.29
C ILE A 3 1.59 12.70 -16.50
N ARG A 4 2.38 11.76 -17.01
CA ARG A 4 3.12 11.92 -18.25
C ARG A 4 2.27 11.47 -19.44
N LYS A 5 2.07 12.36 -20.40
CA LYS A 5 1.46 12.05 -21.69
C LYS A 5 2.53 11.64 -22.71
N TYR A 6 2.23 10.65 -23.52
CA TYR A 6 3.11 10.26 -24.60
C TYR A 6 2.97 11.19 -25.82
N LYS A 7 4.05 11.30 -26.62
CA LYS A 7 3.99 11.99 -27.91
C LYS A 7 3.04 11.23 -28.86
N PRO A 8 2.22 11.91 -29.68
CA PRO A 8 1.21 11.31 -30.56
C PRO A 8 1.83 10.70 -31.82
N THR A 9 2.75 9.73 -31.66
CA THR A 9 3.48 9.10 -32.77
C THR A 9 2.69 8.00 -33.47
N THR A 10 1.74 7.37 -32.77
CA THR A 10 0.86 6.31 -33.28
C THR A 10 -0.55 6.49 -32.77
N PRO A 11 -1.60 5.90 -33.40
CA PRO A 11 -2.97 5.98 -32.90
C PRO A 11 -3.10 5.54 -31.43
N GLY A 12 -2.44 4.46 -31.02
CA GLY A 12 -2.48 3.96 -29.64
C GLY A 12 -1.76 4.88 -28.65
N ARG A 13 -0.69 5.56 -29.05
CA ARG A 13 0.05 6.48 -28.17
C ARG A 13 -0.60 7.86 -28.01
N ARG A 14 -1.40 8.27 -28.98
CA ARG A 14 -2.03 9.60 -29.01
C ARG A 14 -2.82 9.92 -27.75
N ALA A 15 -3.55 8.96 -27.22
CA ALA A 15 -4.37 9.10 -26.02
C ALA A 15 -3.76 8.45 -24.76
N SER A 16 -2.55 7.89 -24.87
CA SER A 16 -1.91 7.20 -23.75
C SER A 16 -1.29 8.16 -22.74
N SER A 17 -1.52 7.88 -21.48
CA SER A 17 -0.85 8.55 -20.35
C SER A 17 -0.47 7.53 -19.28
N VAL A 18 0.55 7.84 -18.51
CA VAL A 18 1.03 7.02 -17.40
C VAL A 18 1.30 7.88 -16.19
N SER A 19 1.19 7.28 -14.99
CA SER A 19 1.64 7.93 -13.75
C SER A 19 3.17 8.08 -13.78
N GLU A 20 3.68 9.19 -13.26
CA GLU A 20 5.13 9.41 -13.08
C GLU A 20 5.68 8.80 -11.78
N PHE A 21 4.79 8.32 -10.90
CA PHE A 21 5.16 7.67 -9.64
C PHE A 21 6.07 8.52 -8.74
N ASP A 22 5.92 9.85 -8.75
CA ASP A 22 6.76 10.80 -8.01
C ASP A 22 6.81 10.54 -6.50
N GLU A 23 5.75 9.94 -5.95
CA GLU A 23 5.64 9.63 -4.52
C GLU A 23 6.47 8.41 -4.12
N ILE A 24 6.89 7.57 -5.10
CA ILE A 24 7.61 6.33 -4.84
C ILE A 24 9.08 6.61 -4.62
N THR A 25 9.57 6.22 -3.45
CA THR A 25 10.97 6.43 -3.06
C THR A 25 11.85 5.20 -3.25
N ARG A 26 11.25 4.01 -3.41
CA ARG A 26 11.95 2.74 -3.59
C ARG A 26 11.16 1.79 -4.51
N SER A 27 11.85 1.15 -5.44
CA SER A 27 11.25 0.18 -6.38
C SER A 27 11.34 -1.27 -5.90
N THR A 28 12.29 -1.60 -5.02
CA THR A 28 12.51 -2.97 -4.52
C THR A 28 11.80 -3.20 -3.19
N PRO A 29 10.89 -4.17 -3.10
CA PRO A 29 10.17 -4.45 -1.85
C PRO A 29 11.04 -5.14 -0.80
N GLU A 30 10.66 -5.01 0.47
CA GLU A 30 11.28 -5.71 1.60
C GLU A 30 10.99 -7.22 1.52
N LYS A 31 12.04 -8.03 1.40
CA LYS A 31 11.92 -9.47 1.13
C LYS A 31 11.21 -10.25 2.23
N SER A 32 11.43 -9.89 3.49
CA SER A 32 10.82 -10.54 4.66
C SER A 32 9.30 -10.42 4.69
N LEU A 33 8.76 -9.34 4.11
CA LEU A 33 7.33 -9.01 4.09
C LEU A 33 6.63 -9.47 2.79
N LEU A 34 7.29 -10.30 1.98
CA LEU A 34 6.70 -10.87 0.78
C LEU A 34 6.19 -12.29 1.00
N ARG A 35 5.03 -12.59 0.41
CA ARG A 35 4.47 -13.95 0.36
C ARG A 35 4.18 -14.36 -1.07
N PRO A 36 4.23 -15.66 -1.37
CA PRO A 36 3.78 -16.17 -2.66
C PRO A 36 2.30 -15.85 -2.89
N LEU A 37 1.97 -15.47 -4.11
CA LEU A 37 0.59 -15.29 -4.56
C LEU A 37 0.36 -16.26 -5.72
N SER A 38 -0.27 -17.41 -5.43
CA SER A 38 -0.62 -18.38 -6.44
C SER A 38 -1.88 -17.93 -7.20
N LYS A 39 -1.87 -18.16 -8.52
CA LYS A 39 -3.03 -17.89 -9.37
C LYS A 39 -3.63 -19.23 -9.79
N THR A 40 -4.93 -19.41 -9.56
CA THR A 40 -5.65 -20.62 -9.96
C THR A 40 -5.99 -20.64 -11.46
N GLY A 41 -6.06 -19.44 -12.08
CA GLY A 41 -6.45 -19.33 -13.50
C GLY A 41 -7.87 -19.83 -13.78
N GLY A 42 -8.78 -19.67 -12.84
CA GLY A 42 -10.18 -20.14 -12.97
C GLY A 42 -10.36 -21.66 -12.83
N ARG A 43 -9.31 -22.40 -12.38
CA ARG A 43 -9.38 -23.86 -12.18
C ARG A 43 -9.87 -24.19 -10.77
N ASN A 44 -10.68 -25.25 -10.68
CA ASN A 44 -11.12 -25.84 -9.42
C ASN A 44 -10.05 -26.82 -8.87
N ASN A 45 -10.39 -27.54 -7.79
CA ASN A 45 -9.52 -28.56 -7.18
C ASN A 45 -9.19 -29.75 -8.11
N TYR A 46 -10.02 -30.02 -9.13
CA TYR A 46 -9.78 -31.03 -10.17
C TYR A 46 -9.00 -30.52 -11.38
N GLY A 47 -8.55 -29.26 -11.36
CA GLY A 47 -7.84 -28.63 -12.46
C GLY A 47 -8.69 -28.21 -13.66
N ARG A 48 -10.02 -28.34 -13.57
CA ARG A 48 -10.97 -27.95 -14.63
C ARG A 48 -11.30 -26.48 -14.55
N ILE A 49 -11.43 -25.83 -15.70
CA ILE A 49 -11.86 -24.42 -15.77
C ILE A 49 -13.35 -24.32 -15.41
N THR A 50 -13.64 -23.76 -14.25
CA THR A 50 -15.01 -23.50 -13.76
C THR A 50 -15.39 -22.03 -13.88
N THR A 51 -14.41 -21.13 -13.94
CA THR A 51 -14.62 -19.69 -14.14
C THR A 51 -13.84 -19.27 -15.37
N ARG A 52 -14.56 -18.81 -16.40
CA ARG A 52 -13.96 -18.31 -17.64
C ARG A 52 -13.37 -16.92 -17.45
N HIS A 53 -12.46 -16.52 -18.36
CA HIS A 53 -11.83 -15.18 -18.42
C HIS A 53 -11.00 -14.82 -17.16
N ILE A 54 -10.50 -15.81 -16.43
CA ILE A 54 -9.61 -15.62 -15.28
C ILE A 54 -8.26 -16.24 -15.59
N GLY A 55 -7.21 -15.47 -15.36
CA GLY A 55 -5.82 -15.89 -15.52
C GLY A 55 -4.97 -14.86 -16.26
N GLY A 56 -3.73 -15.23 -16.54
CA GLY A 56 -2.76 -14.36 -17.21
C GLY A 56 -2.22 -13.24 -16.30
N GLY A 57 -1.70 -12.20 -16.94
CA GLY A 57 -1.04 -11.08 -16.30
C GLY A 57 0.32 -11.42 -15.70
N HIS A 58 1.05 -10.38 -15.27
CA HIS A 58 2.40 -10.52 -14.70
C HIS A 58 2.39 -11.28 -13.37
N LYS A 59 3.44 -12.05 -13.07
CA LYS A 59 3.65 -12.72 -11.77
C LYS A 59 3.73 -11.67 -10.66
N ARG A 60 2.96 -11.87 -9.58
CA ARG A 60 2.92 -10.96 -8.43
C ARG A 60 3.33 -11.68 -7.16
N ARG A 61 3.83 -10.92 -6.21
CA ARG A 61 4.01 -11.33 -4.82
C ARG A 61 3.10 -10.50 -3.93
N TYR A 62 2.52 -11.12 -2.93
CA TYR A 62 1.69 -10.42 -1.94
C TYR A 62 2.60 -9.69 -0.94
N ARG A 63 2.21 -8.46 -0.56
CA ARG A 63 2.85 -7.72 0.53
C ARG A 63 2.02 -7.90 1.78
N LEU A 64 2.65 -8.28 2.87
CA LEU A 64 2.00 -8.33 4.17
C LEU A 64 1.76 -6.90 4.65
N ILE A 65 0.50 -6.50 4.67
CA ILE A 65 0.09 -5.18 5.13
C ILE A 65 -0.46 -5.33 6.55
N ASP A 66 0.04 -4.49 7.44
CA ASP A 66 -0.49 -4.34 8.77
C ASP A 66 -1.67 -3.36 8.75
N PHE A 67 -2.87 -3.89 8.90
CA PHE A 67 -4.09 -3.08 8.91
C PHE A 67 -4.46 -2.62 10.32
N ARG A 68 -4.21 -3.44 11.34
CA ARG A 68 -4.70 -3.19 12.69
C ARG A 68 -3.78 -2.32 13.54
N ARG A 69 -2.50 -2.60 13.55
CA ARG A 69 -1.46 -1.86 14.27
C ARG A 69 -1.63 -1.76 15.80
N ASN A 70 -2.64 -2.37 16.38
CA ASN A 70 -2.97 -2.26 17.81
C ASN A 70 -1.95 -2.96 18.75
N ASP A 71 -1.18 -3.90 18.22
CA ASP A 71 -0.09 -4.57 18.94
C ASP A 71 1.19 -3.70 19.06
N LYS A 72 1.19 -2.53 18.40
CA LYS A 72 2.29 -1.56 18.38
C LYS A 72 1.88 -0.19 18.95
N ASP A 73 0.86 -0.18 19.79
CA ASP A 73 0.41 1.06 20.42
C ASP A 73 1.53 1.69 21.26
N GLY A 74 1.71 3.00 21.11
CA GLY A 74 2.74 3.79 21.80
C GLY A 74 4.17 3.55 21.31
N ILE A 75 4.38 2.72 20.27
CA ILE A 75 5.71 2.50 19.71
C ILE A 75 5.85 3.32 18.42
N PRO A 76 6.74 4.33 18.38
CA PRO A 76 6.91 5.14 17.20
C PRO A 76 7.63 4.36 16.09
N ALA A 77 7.24 4.62 14.85
CA ALA A 77 7.85 4.08 13.66
C ALA A 77 8.20 5.19 12.67
N LYS A 78 9.33 5.06 11.99
CA LYS A 78 9.76 5.95 10.93
C LYS A 78 9.33 5.41 9.58
N VAL A 79 8.72 6.24 8.74
CA VAL A 79 8.46 5.92 7.33
C VAL A 79 9.81 5.86 6.60
N ALA A 80 10.27 4.65 6.31
CA ALA A 80 11.53 4.43 5.62
C ALA A 80 11.39 4.69 4.12
N HIS A 81 10.35 4.12 3.50
CA HIS A 81 10.12 4.23 2.06
C HIS A 81 8.62 4.21 1.73
N ILE A 82 8.27 4.82 0.59
CA ILE A 82 6.97 4.66 -0.06
C ILE A 82 7.21 3.80 -1.30
N GLU A 83 6.42 2.73 -1.45
CA GLU A 83 6.61 1.70 -2.47
C GLU A 83 5.32 1.45 -3.26
N TYR A 84 5.49 0.99 -4.49
CA TYR A 84 4.38 0.53 -5.34
C TYR A 84 3.99 -0.91 -4.99
N ASP A 85 2.68 -1.16 -4.81
CA ASP A 85 2.15 -2.52 -4.68
C ASP A 85 1.30 -2.88 -5.91
N PRO A 86 1.67 -3.92 -6.69
CA PRO A 86 0.91 -4.35 -7.86
C PRO A 86 -0.43 -5.01 -7.52
N ASN A 87 -0.74 -5.24 -6.24
CA ASN A 87 -1.95 -5.92 -5.79
C ASN A 87 -3.07 -4.93 -5.41
N ARG A 88 -2.76 -3.65 -5.33
CA ARG A 88 -3.70 -2.59 -4.95
C ARG A 88 -3.43 -1.30 -5.70
N THR A 89 -4.40 -0.40 -5.69
CA THR A 89 -4.27 0.91 -6.35
C THR A 89 -3.51 1.93 -5.50
N ALA A 90 -3.54 1.77 -4.18
CA ALA A 90 -2.83 2.64 -3.25
C ALA A 90 -1.35 2.25 -3.13
N ASN A 91 -0.48 3.25 -2.94
CA ASN A 91 0.90 3.04 -2.53
C ASN A 91 0.95 2.49 -1.10
N ILE A 92 2.05 1.84 -0.74
CA ILE A 92 2.31 1.32 0.59
C ILE A 92 3.53 2.01 1.19
N ALA A 93 3.56 2.15 2.51
CA ALA A 93 4.69 2.71 3.23
C ALA A 93 5.37 1.64 4.07
N LEU A 94 6.69 1.53 3.94
CA LEU A 94 7.52 0.68 4.79
C LEU A 94 7.85 1.44 6.07
N LEU A 95 7.43 0.90 7.19
CA LEU A 95 7.73 1.41 8.53
C LEU A 95 8.89 0.66 9.15
N HIS A 96 9.79 1.39 9.78
CA HIS A 96 10.80 0.86 10.69
C HIS A 96 10.45 1.32 12.10
N TYR A 97 10.02 0.38 12.92
CA TYR A 97 9.74 0.61 14.35
C TYR A 97 11.03 0.73 15.16
N VAL A 98 10.97 1.42 16.29
CA VAL A 98 12.12 1.58 17.19
C VAL A 98 12.59 0.24 17.79
N ASP A 99 11.68 -0.73 17.93
CA ASP A 99 11.98 -2.10 18.34
C ASP A 99 12.67 -2.98 17.28
N GLY A 100 12.95 -2.41 16.09
CA GLY A 100 13.61 -3.07 14.98
C GLY A 100 12.68 -3.82 14.02
N GLU A 101 11.38 -3.93 14.33
CA GLU A 101 10.44 -4.58 13.43
C GLU A 101 10.13 -3.70 12.21
N LYS A 102 9.89 -4.35 11.08
CA LYS A 102 9.47 -3.68 9.85
C LYS A 102 8.06 -4.12 9.48
N ARG A 103 7.21 -3.18 9.10
CA ARG A 103 5.86 -3.46 8.62
C ARG A 103 5.49 -2.58 7.43
N TYR A 104 4.58 -3.07 6.60
CA TYR A 104 3.93 -2.25 5.59
C TYR A 104 2.58 -1.75 6.08
N ILE A 105 2.28 -0.50 5.77
CA ILE A 105 0.95 0.09 5.92
C ILE A 105 0.49 0.65 4.58
N ILE A 106 -0.82 0.91 4.43
CA ILE A 106 -1.32 1.69 3.29
C ILE A 106 -0.86 3.12 3.47
N ALA A 107 -0.21 3.69 2.45
CA ALA A 107 0.25 5.08 2.51
C ALA A 107 -0.92 6.06 2.37
N PRO A 108 -1.25 6.85 3.39
CA PRO A 108 -2.23 7.92 3.26
C PRO A 108 -1.69 9.05 2.37
N LYS A 109 -2.60 9.81 1.77
CA LYS A 109 -2.25 10.98 0.96
C LYS A 109 -1.46 11.99 1.79
N GLY A 110 -0.32 12.42 1.27
CA GLY A 110 0.53 13.41 1.93
C GLY A 110 1.57 12.85 2.89
N LEU A 111 1.60 11.53 3.13
CA LEU A 111 2.67 10.89 3.89
C LEU A 111 3.99 11.02 3.14
N LYS A 112 5.07 11.36 3.86
CA LYS A 112 6.40 11.53 3.28
C LYS A 112 7.40 10.58 3.92
N GLN A 113 8.46 10.26 3.20
CA GLN A 113 9.61 9.54 3.74
C GLN A 113 10.21 10.34 4.91
N GLY A 114 10.59 9.63 5.97
CA GLY A 114 11.16 10.24 7.17
C GLY A 114 10.12 10.68 8.23
N THR A 115 8.83 10.73 7.90
CA THR A 115 7.76 11.02 8.86
C THR A 115 7.75 9.97 9.97
N ILE A 116 7.56 10.40 11.21
CA ILE A 116 7.32 9.50 12.35
C ILE A 116 5.82 9.30 12.48
N VAL A 117 5.40 8.04 12.59
CA VAL A 117 4.01 7.62 12.77
C VAL A 117 3.87 6.77 14.02
N GLU A 118 2.72 6.86 14.67
CA GLU A 118 2.41 6.16 15.91
C GLU A 118 0.98 5.63 15.89
N SER A 119 0.73 4.60 16.68
CA SER A 119 -0.60 4.03 16.89
C SER A 119 -0.99 4.16 18.35
N GLY A 120 -2.29 4.23 18.62
CA GLY A 120 -2.81 4.18 19.97
C GLY A 120 -3.73 5.34 20.32
N PRO A 121 -4.40 5.25 21.49
CA PRO A 121 -5.40 6.23 21.90
C PRO A 121 -4.79 7.61 22.23
N ASN A 122 -3.51 7.67 22.55
CA ASN A 122 -2.79 8.89 22.93
C ASN A 122 -1.95 9.47 21.76
N ALA A 123 -1.99 8.85 20.58
CA ALA A 123 -1.24 9.33 19.43
C ALA A 123 -1.78 10.70 18.95
N ASP A 124 -0.90 11.56 18.49
CA ASP A 124 -1.28 12.85 17.89
C ASP A 124 -2.14 12.65 16.62
N ILE A 125 -2.97 13.65 16.32
CA ILE A 125 -3.79 13.66 15.09
C ILE A 125 -2.90 14.14 13.93
N LYS A 126 -2.10 13.21 13.40
CA LYS A 126 -1.17 13.43 12.28
C LYS A 126 -1.40 12.43 11.16
N VAL A 127 -1.00 12.81 9.94
CA VAL A 127 -1.09 11.92 8.78
C VAL A 127 -0.25 10.66 8.99
N GLY A 128 -0.90 9.50 8.90
CA GLY A 128 -0.28 8.19 9.08
C GLY A 128 -0.45 7.59 10.47
N ASN A 129 -0.88 8.35 11.46
CA ASN A 129 -1.17 7.83 12.78
C ASN A 129 -2.48 7.01 12.78
N ASN A 130 -2.57 6.07 13.70
CA ASN A 130 -3.75 5.22 13.90
C ASN A 130 -4.34 5.49 15.28
N LEU A 131 -5.61 5.89 15.33
CA LEU A 131 -6.32 6.24 16.55
C LEU A 131 -7.71 5.61 16.57
N PRO A 132 -8.28 5.33 17.77
CA PRO A 132 -9.70 5.02 17.90
C PRO A 132 -10.56 6.15 17.36
N LEU A 133 -11.67 5.84 16.64
CA LEU A 133 -12.55 6.84 16.03
C LEU A 133 -13.05 7.91 17.01
N ARG A 134 -13.31 7.51 18.26
CA ARG A 134 -13.75 8.44 19.33
C ARG A 134 -12.74 9.55 19.64
N ASN A 135 -11.46 9.34 19.32
CA ASN A 135 -10.37 10.28 19.60
C ASN A 135 -10.05 11.15 18.39
N ILE A 136 -10.74 10.94 17.26
CA ILE A 136 -10.54 11.71 16.02
C ILE A 136 -11.60 12.79 15.95
N PRO A 137 -11.24 14.08 15.76
CA PRO A 137 -12.20 15.16 15.68
C PRO A 137 -13.09 15.04 14.43
N THR A 138 -14.33 15.49 14.57
CA THR A 138 -15.29 15.54 13.46
C THR A 138 -14.78 16.44 12.32
N GLY A 139 -15.02 16.04 11.08
CA GLY A 139 -14.50 16.74 9.89
C GLY A 139 -13.12 16.26 9.41
N SER A 140 -12.45 15.36 10.15
CA SER A 140 -11.19 14.75 9.70
C SER A 140 -11.44 13.78 8.55
N ILE A 141 -10.55 13.79 7.55
CA ILE A 141 -10.55 12.78 6.47
C ILE A 141 -9.79 11.56 6.95
N ILE A 142 -10.46 10.44 7.02
CA ILE A 142 -9.91 9.17 7.51
C ILE A 142 -9.88 8.10 6.42
N HIS A 143 -9.10 7.05 6.62
CA HIS A 143 -9.03 5.87 5.76
C HIS A 143 -8.76 4.61 6.58
N ALA A 144 -8.88 3.44 5.96
CA ALA A 144 -8.64 2.13 6.59
C ALA A 144 -9.40 1.96 7.93
N VAL A 145 -10.71 2.28 7.92
CA VAL A 145 -11.59 2.16 9.08
C VAL A 145 -11.84 0.68 9.37
N GLU A 146 -11.61 0.25 10.63
CA GLU A 146 -12.02 -1.06 11.12
C GLU A 146 -13.47 -1.03 11.58
N LEU A 147 -14.23 -2.08 11.22
CA LEU A 147 -15.63 -2.29 11.61
C LEU A 147 -15.75 -3.37 12.66
#